data_d71889a79320fafa2f7ebcb92f43c90a
#
_entry.id   d71889a79320fafa2f7ebcb92f43c90a
#
_cell.length_a   1.000
_cell.length_b   1.000
_cell.length_c   1.000
_cell.angle_alpha   90.00
_cell.angle_beta   90.00
_cell.angle_gamma   90.00
#
_symmetry.space_group_name_H-M   'P 1'
#
loop_
_entity.id
_entity.type
_entity.pdbx_description
1 polymer ?
#
loop_
_entity_poly.entity_id
_entity_poly.type
_entity_poly.pdbx_seq_one_letter_code
_entity_poly.pdbx_strand_id
1 'polypeptide(L)'
;QTGIRSYFHALEGGVSVFGPNNFPFAFNSVGGGDFAAAIAAGNPVVSKANSSHPGTTRLLAEEAHLAAKETDMPAATVQLIYRTDHEVGKQLVSHPLIGATGYTGSRSAGLTLKQAADAAGKPIYLELSSINPVVILPGALQERSEEIADEFTMSCLMGTGQFCTNPGIILLLSGDKTEQFVTLVKERFEAAPVGTLLSDGVQKGLETNVSALQVAGAESVVGGKSGGGTGFSFQNTILRVDGTRFLQKPEEFQREAFGNESLFVVATDLNQATKIIRTFEGNLTGCIYSNTDGSDEEDYQKLAPALRRRVGRLLNDKMPTGVAVTSAMNHGGPYPATGHPGFTAVGIPASLSRFAMLQCFDNVRNSRLPTELRDDNPEGIMRFVDGSWTSDVISHS
;
A
#
# COMPACT_ATOMS: atom_id res chain seq x y z
N GLN A 1 3.28 3.72 43.35
CA GLN A 1 3.10 4.46 42.08
C GLN A 1 4.41 5.14 41.73
N THR A 2 4.87 4.98 40.47
CA THR A 2 6.17 5.51 40.02
C THR A 2 6.14 7.01 39.70
N GLY A 3 4.94 7.62 39.56
CA GLY A 3 4.78 9.00 39.09
C GLY A 3 5.13 9.23 37.62
N ILE A 4 5.30 8.13 36.84
CA ILE A 4 5.64 8.16 35.44
C ILE A 4 4.35 8.13 34.62
N ARG A 5 4.20 9.08 33.67
CA ARG A 5 3.04 9.20 32.77
C ARG A 5 3.49 9.53 31.37
N SER A 6 2.81 8.99 30.39
CA SER A 6 3.14 9.25 28.99
C SER A 6 1.90 9.32 28.13
N TYR A 7 2.00 10.03 27.00
CA TYR A 7 0.98 10.10 25.98
C TYR A 7 1.62 10.35 24.62
N PHE A 8 0.85 10.11 23.56
CA PHE A 8 1.25 10.51 22.22
C PHE A 8 0.82 11.95 21.95
N HIS A 9 1.74 12.76 21.48
CA HIS A 9 1.56 14.16 21.13
C HIS A 9 1.91 14.42 19.67
N ALA A 10 1.46 15.52 19.09
CA ALA A 10 1.89 15.96 17.77
C ALA A 10 3.42 16.06 17.68
N LEU A 11 3.96 15.88 16.48
CA LEU A 11 5.39 16.05 16.22
C LEU A 11 5.84 17.50 16.43
N GLU A 12 7.12 17.69 16.63
CA GLU A 12 7.73 19.01 16.48
C GLU A 12 7.87 19.32 14.99
N GLY A 13 7.09 20.27 14.48
CA GLY A 13 6.98 20.62 13.06
C GLY A 13 5.79 19.97 12.37
N GLY A 14 5.55 20.37 11.12
CA GLY A 14 4.44 19.85 10.31
C GLY A 14 4.75 18.52 9.66
N VAL A 15 3.73 17.92 9.03
CA VAL A 15 3.85 16.72 8.20
C VAL A 15 3.79 17.10 6.73
N SER A 16 4.74 16.66 5.92
CA SER A 16 4.63 16.77 4.46
C SER A 16 3.97 15.51 3.87
N VAL A 17 3.02 15.68 2.93
CA VAL A 17 2.28 14.56 2.33
C VAL A 17 2.38 14.59 0.81
N PHE A 18 2.80 13.47 0.23
CA PHE A 18 2.91 13.23 -1.20
C PHE A 18 1.93 12.11 -1.59
N GLY A 19 0.80 12.47 -2.19
CA GLY A 19 -0.20 11.50 -2.65
C GLY A 19 0.13 10.91 -4.03
N PRO A 20 -0.40 9.70 -4.35
CA PRO A 20 -0.20 9.03 -5.63
C PRO A 20 -1.05 9.65 -6.74
N ASN A 21 -0.81 9.21 -7.99
CA ASN A 21 -1.56 9.65 -9.16
C ASN A 21 -2.88 8.88 -9.38
N ASN A 22 -2.96 7.65 -8.91
CA ASN A 22 -4.03 6.69 -9.25
C ASN A 22 -5.28 6.76 -8.35
N PHE A 23 -5.18 7.40 -7.17
CA PHE A 23 -6.29 7.57 -6.24
C PHE A 23 -6.48 9.04 -5.86
N PRO A 24 -7.09 9.86 -6.74
CA PRO A 24 -7.19 11.30 -6.55
C PRO A 24 -8.12 11.74 -5.41
N PHE A 25 -8.90 10.84 -4.83
CA PHE A 25 -9.73 11.08 -3.65
C PHE A 25 -9.20 10.35 -2.42
N ALA A 26 -9.23 9.01 -2.41
CA ALA A 26 -8.97 8.20 -1.21
C ALA A 26 -7.52 8.30 -0.67
N PHE A 27 -6.53 8.55 -1.54
CA PHE A 27 -5.13 8.71 -1.17
C PHE A 27 -4.55 10.07 -1.62
N ASN A 28 -5.39 11.06 -1.86
CA ASN A 28 -4.93 12.41 -2.16
C ASN A 28 -4.07 12.97 -1.01
N SER A 29 -3.10 13.82 -1.34
CA SER A 29 -2.29 14.49 -0.33
C SER A 29 -3.09 15.43 0.58
N VAL A 30 -4.33 15.78 0.19
CA VAL A 30 -5.34 16.42 1.03
C VAL A 30 -6.56 15.51 1.09
N GLY A 31 -6.93 15.04 2.27
CA GLY A 31 -8.09 14.18 2.49
C GLY A 31 -7.82 12.67 2.41
N GLY A 32 -6.63 12.23 1.97
CA GLY A 32 -6.23 10.83 2.02
C GLY A 32 -5.76 10.34 3.40
N GLY A 33 -5.43 9.06 3.51
CA GLY A 33 -5.08 8.42 4.78
C GLY A 33 -3.90 9.06 5.52
N ASP A 34 -2.85 9.45 4.81
CA ASP A 34 -1.70 10.14 5.42
C ASP A 34 -2.07 11.51 5.94
N PHE A 35 -2.85 12.27 5.17
CA PHE A 35 -3.37 13.58 5.59
C PHE A 35 -4.27 13.45 6.84
N ALA A 36 -5.25 12.54 6.77
CA ALA A 36 -6.18 12.34 7.87
C ALA A 36 -5.47 11.89 9.16
N ALA A 37 -4.50 10.99 9.07
CA ALA A 37 -3.70 10.53 10.19
C ALA A 37 -2.82 11.65 10.78
N ALA A 38 -2.23 12.51 9.94
CA ALA A 38 -1.41 13.63 10.39
C ALA A 38 -2.25 14.68 11.13
N ILE A 39 -3.42 15.06 10.57
CA ILE A 39 -4.34 16.02 11.22
C ILE A 39 -4.89 15.45 12.53
N ALA A 40 -5.33 14.18 12.54
CA ALA A 40 -5.86 13.52 13.74
C ALA A 40 -4.79 13.36 14.84
N ALA A 41 -3.51 13.29 14.49
CA ALA A 41 -2.40 13.32 15.44
C ALA A 41 -2.03 14.75 15.90
N GLY A 42 -2.72 15.81 15.41
CA GLY A 42 -2.54 17.19 15.83
C GLY A 42 -1.50 17.97 15.03
N ASN A 43 -1.06 17.49 13.86
CA ASN A 43 -0.02 18.16 13.08
C ASN A 43 -0.60 19.06 11.96
N PRO A 44 -0.01 20.22 11.69
CA PRO A 44 -0.24 20.93 10.44
C PRO A 44 0.36 20.15 9.26
N VAL A 45 -0.26 20.26 8.09
CA VAL A 45 0.14 19.49 6.90
C VAL A 45 0.53 20.40 5.74
N VAL A 46 1.67 20.11 5.13
CA VAL A 46 2.08 20.64 3.83
C VAL A 46 1.83 19.55 2.78
N SER A 47 0.75 19.69 2.03
CA SER A 47 0.34 18.76 1.00
C SER A 47 0.94 19.13 -0.35
N LYS A 48 1.60 18.18 -1.01
CA LYS A 48 2.12 18.34 -2.37
C LYS A 48 1.12 17.77 -3.37
N ALA A 49 0.51 18.61 -4.19
CA ALA A 49 -0.41 18.18 -5.24
C ALA A 49 0.27 17.25 -6.23
N ASN A 50 -0.41 16.12 -6.58
CA ASN A 50 0.06 15.29 -7.68
C ASN A 50 -0.19 16.01 -9.02
N SER A 51 0.80 15.96 -9.90
CA SER A 51 0.73 16.65 -11.20
C SER A 51 -0.31 16.07 -12.16
N SER A 52 -0.82 14.87 -11.91
CA SER A 52 -1.88 14.25 -12.71
C SER A 52 -3.28 14.79 -12.40
N HIS A 53 -3.49 15.33 -11.18
CA HIS A 53 -4.80 15.85 -10.75
C HIS A 53 -4.68 17.07 -9.81
N PRO A 54 -3.94 18.13 -10.19
CA PRO A 54 -3.71 19.27 -9.31
C PRO A 54 -5.00 20.05 -8.99
N GLY A 55 -5.95 20.07 -9.92
CA GLY A 55 -7.26 20.71 -9.72
C GLY A 55 -8.09 20.03 -8.63
N THR A 56 -8.13 18.69 -8.61
CA THR A 56 -8.80 17.93 -7.56
C THR A 56 -8.19 18.20 -6.20
N THR A 57 -6.85 18.21 -6.12
CA THR A 57 -6.16 18.48 -4.86
C THR A 57 -6.42 19.93 -4.39
N ARG A 58 -6.50 20.90 -5.31
CA ARG A 58 -6.84 22.28 -4.98
C ARG A 58 -8.23 22.39 -4.36
N LEU A 59 -9.24 21.78 -4.98
CA LEU A 59 -10.61 21.81 -4.45
C LEU A 59 -10.69 21.20 -3.05
N LEU A 60 -10.04 20.03 -2.84
CA LEU A 60 -9.96 19.41 -1.52
C LEU A 60 -9.25 20.30 -0.49
N ALA A 61 -8.20 21.02 -0.90
CA ALA A 61 -7.49 21.94 -0.01
C ALA A 61 -8.32 23.17 0.34
N GLU A 62 -9.13 23.69 -0.60
CA GLU A 62 -10.07 24.79 -0.36
C GLU A 62 -11.11 24.37 0.69
N GLU A 63 -11.71 23.18 0.55
CA GLU A 63 -12.68 22.63 1.52
C GLU A 63 -12.03 22.35 2.89
N ALA A 64 -10.82 21.79 2.90
CA ALA A 64 -10.09 21.55 4.15
C ALA A 64 -9.72 22.86 4.87
N HIS A 65 -9.41 23.91 4.12
CA HIS A 65 -9.16 25.25 4.69
C HIS A 65 -10.44 25.86 5.27
N LEU A 66 -11.58 25.74 4.58
CA LEU A 66 -12.87 26.20 5.09
C LEU A 66 -13.25 25.43 6.38
N ALA A 67 -13.10 24.10 6.39
CA ALA A 67 -13.36 23.30 7.58
C ALA A 67 -12.46 23.68 8.77
N ALA A 68 -11.18 23.92 8.52
CA ALA A 68 -10.24 24.38 9.56
C ALA A 68 -10.67 25.74 10.15
N LYS A 69 -11.15 26.66 9.30
CA LYS A 69 -11.67 27.96 9.74
C LYS A 69 -12.97 27.82 10.54
N GLU A 70 -13.90 26.97 10.12
CA GLU A 70 -15.19 26.72 10.80
C GLU A 70 -15.02 26.05 12.17
N THR A 71 -13.91 25.33 12.36
CA THR A 71 -13.60 24.62 13.61
C THR A 71 -12.53 25.33 14.45
N ASP A 72 -12.25 26.61 14.16
CA ASP A 72 -11.26 27.45 14.87
C ASP A 72 -9.84 26.82 14.95
N MET A 73 -9.47 26.02 13.95
CA MET A 73 -8.11 25.49 13.84
C MET A 73 -7.11 26.62 13.47
N PRO A 74 -5.82 26.49 13.84
CA PRO A 74 -4.79 27.46 13.47
C PRO A 74 -4.71 27.71 11.97
N ALA A 75 -4.47 28.94 11.54
CA ALA A 75 -4.54 29.36 10.13
C ALA A 75 -3.57 28.62 9.23
N ALA A 76 -2.56 28.01 9.53
CA ALA A 76 -1.64 27.24 8.67
C ALA A 76 -1.78 25.73 8.81
N THR A 77 -2.90 25.24 9.36
CA THR A 77 -3.13 23.79 9.55
C THR A 77 -3.06 23.02 8.24
N VAL A 78 -3.59 23.57 7.15
CA VAL A 78 -3.52 22.95 5.82
C VAL A 78 -2.83 23.89 4.85
N GLN A 79 -1.77 23.44 4.23
CA GLN A 79 -0.98 24.17 3.24
C GLN A 79 -0.85 23.33 1.98
N LEU A 80 -0.96 23.95 0.80
CA LEU A 80 -0.86 23.28 -0.49
C LEU A 80 0.31 23.85 -1.29
N ILE A 81 1.15 22.94 -1.81
CA ILE A 81 2.13 23.27 -2.85
C ILE A 81 1.86 22.45 -4.10
N TYR A 82 2.16 23.02 -5.25
CA TYR A 82 2.00 22.35 -6.54
C TYR A 82 3.27 21.62 -6.96
N ARG A 83 3.38 21.36 -8.28
CA ARG A 83 4.56 20.72 -8.84
C ARG A 83 5.83 21.52 -8.55
N THR A 84 6.82 20.85 -8.03
CA THR A 84 8.18 21.36 -7.82
C THR A 84 9.18 20.47 -8.56
N ASP A 85 10.41 20.92 -8.70
CA ASP A 85 11.51 20.03 -9.11
C ASP A 85 11.90 19.07 -7.97
N HIS A 86 12.76 18.12 -8.28
CA HIS A 86 13.15 17.08 -7.33
C HIS A 86 13.98 17.64 -6.15
N GLU A 87 14.75 18.71 -6.36
CA GLU A 87 15.56 19.31 -5.30
C GLU A 87 14.69 20.00 -4.26
N VAL A 88 13.65 20.71 -4.67
CA VAL A 88 12.68 21.31 -3.74
C VAL A 88 11.93 20.22 -2.96
N GLY A 89 11.62 19.08 -3.60
CA GLY A 89 11.05 17.90 -2.89
C GLY A 89 11.98 17.38 -1.79
N LYS A 90 13.29 17.25 -2.07
CA LYS A 90 14.29 16.86 -1.06
C LYS A 90 14.42 17.91 0.05
N GLN A 91 14.46 19.20 -0.29
CA GLN A 91 14.49 20.29 0.69
C GLN A 91 13.27 20.27 1.61
N LEU A 92 12.07 19.97 1.07
CA LEU A 92 10.85 19.90 1.88
C LEU A 92 10.96 18.78 2.92
N VAL A 93 11.31 17.56 2.53
CA VAL A 93 11.35 16.41 3.47
C VAL A 93 12.49 16.51 4.49
N SER A 94 13.53 17.30 4.21
CA SER A 94 14.65 17.54 5.11
C SER A 94 14.53 18.85 5.91
N HIS A 95 13.48 19.66 5.65
CA HIS A 95 13.36 20.99 6.25
C HIS A 95 13.21 20.91 7.78
N PRO A 96 13.86 21.82 8.56
CA PRO A 96 13.78 21.80 10.02
C PRO A 96 12.36 21.82 10.59
N LEU A 97 11.42 22.53 9.93
CA LEU A 97 10.01 22.63 10.34
C LEU A 97 9.13 21.46 9.88
N ILE A 98 9.69 20.43 9.27
CA ILE A 98 8.99 19.18 8.96
C ILE A 98 9.38 18.13 9.99
N GLY A 99 8.38 17.58 10.68
CA GLY A 99 8.55 16.54 11.68
C GLY A 99 8.53 15.12 11.10
N ALA A 100 7.74 14.89 10.05
CA ALA A 100 7.67 13.63 9.32
C ALA A 100 7.12 13.83 7.89
N THR A 101 7.26 12.79 7.06
CA THR A 101 6.71 12.75 5.70
C THR A 101 5.90 11.49 5.47
N GLY A 102 4.71 11.61 4.85
CA GLY A 102 3.96 10.52 4.22
C GLY A 102 4.14 10.55 2.70
N TYR A 103 4.46 9.43 2.09
CA TYR A 103 4.68 9.32 0.65
C TYR A 103 4.06 8.04 0.10
N THR A 104 3.27 8.18 -0.95
CA THR A 104 2.80 7.05 -1.77
C THR A 104 3.14 7.31 -3.24
N GLY A 105 3.83 6.37 -3.87
CA GLY A 105 4.24 6.50 -5.28
C GLY A 105 5.36 5.56 -5.70
N SER A 106 6.07 5.91 -6.78
CA SER A 106 7.12 5.06 -7.34
C SER A 106 8.26 4.80 -6.36
N ARG A 107 8.81 3.58 -6.41
CA ARG A 107 9.93 3.13 -5.57
C ARG A 107 11.16 4.05 -5.71
N SER A 108 11.51 4.43 -6.92
CA SER A 108 12.71 5.27 -7.17
C SER A 108 12.59 6.67 -6.56
N ALA A 109 11.44 7.33 -6.74
CA ALA A 109 11.22 8.66 -6.17
C ALA A 109 11.11 8.61 -4.64
N GLY A 110 10.40 7.61 -4.09
CA GLY A 110 10.30 7.43 -2.64
C GLY A 110 11.66 7.20 -1.98
N LEU A 111 12.52 6.35 -2.55
CA LEU A 111 13.86 6.11 -2.01
C LEU A 111 14.77 7.33 -2.12
N THR A 112 14.62 8.16 -3.15
CA THR A 112 15.33 9.44 -3.28
C THR A 112 14.93 10.43 -2.16
N LEU A 113 13.63 10.55 -1.87
CA LEU A 113 13.16 11.37 -0.76
C LEU A 113 13.59 10.81 0.60
N LYS A 114 13.55 9.48 0.75
CA LYS A 114 14.01 8.80 1.96
C LYS A 114 15.47 9.12 2.27
N GLN A 115 16.35 9.07 1.28
CA GLN A 115 17.76 9.41 1.47
C GLN A 115 17.93 10.83 2.02
N ALA A 116 17.16 11.80 1.51
CA ALA A 116 17.21 13.18 2.00
C ALA A 116 16.63 13.32 3.43
N ALA A 117 15.52 12.66 3.73
CA ALA A 117 14.91 12.66 5.04
C ALA A 117 15.80 11.99 6.10
N ASP A 118 16.37 10.82 5.80
CA ASP A 118 17.28 10.09 6.68
C ASP A 118 18.54 10.91 7.00
N ALA A 119 19.12 11.60 6.00
CA ALA A 119 20.27 12.47 6.20
C ALA A 119 19.96 13.65 7.15
N ALA A 120 18.70 14.07 7.23
CA ALA A 120 18.22 15.11 8.13
C ALA A 120 17.65 14.55 9.46
N GLY A 121 17.70 13.25 9.69
CA GLY A 121 17.14 12.60 10.87
C GLY A 121 15.60 12.65 10.95
N LYS A 122 14.91 12.74 9.79
CA LYS A 122 13.44 12.88 9.71
C LYS A 122 12.80 11.55 9.33
N PRO A 123 11.75 11.09 10.06
CA PRO A 123 11.00 9.91 9.66
C PRO A 123 10.24 10.16 8.36
N ILE A 124 10.27 9.17 7.48
CA ILE A 124 9.50 9.15 6.25
C ILE A 124 8.81 7.79 6.09
N TYR A 125 7.52 7.81 5.87
CA TYR A 125 6.67 6.64 5.72
C TYR A 125 6.30 6.47 4.26
N LEU A 126 6.85 5.41 3.64
CA LEU A 126 6.77 5.17 2.21
C LEU A 126 5.83 4.00 1.91
N GLU A 127 4.89 4.20 1.01
CA GLU A 127 4.23 3.15 0.27
C GLU A 127 4.77 3.17 -1.17
N LEU A 128 5.30 2.01 -1.61
CA LEU A 128 6.07 1.85 -2.83
C LEU A 128 5.46 0.78 -3.74
N SER A 129 6.31 0.11 -4.53
CA SER A 129 5.90 -0.94 -5.48
C SER A 129 5.48 -2.24 -4.79
N SER A 130 4.46 -2.92 -5.33
CA SER A 130 3.99 -4.22 -4.89
C SER A 130 3.47 -5.05 -6.06
N ILE A 131 3.82 -6.34 -6.11
CA ILE A 131 3.34 -7.29 -7.14
C ILE A 131 2.14 -8.11 -6.68
N ASN A 132 1.77 -8.06 -5.41
CA ASN A 132 0.57 -8.67 -4.83
C ASN A 132 0.31 -10.12 -5.28
N PRO A 133 1.18 -11.08 -4.95
CA PRO A 133 1.12 -12.42 -5.48
C PRO A 133 -0.18 -13.14 -5.08
N VAL A 134 -0.77 -13.82 -6.06
CA VAL A 134 -1.92 -14.72 -5.87
C VAL A 134 -1.48 -16.14 -6.19
N VAL A 135 -1.63 -17.04 -5.24
CA VAL A 135 -1.40 -18.48 -5.43
C VAL A 135 -2.74 -19.14 -5.65
N ILE A 136 -2.87 -19.94 -6.71
CA ILE A 136 -4.10 -20.69 -6.97
C ILE A 136 -3.77 -22.17 -6.90
N LEU A 137 -4.36 -22.88 -5.94
CA LEU A 137 -4.15 -24.29 -5.71
C LEU A 137 -4.93 -25.15 -6.71
N PRO A 138 -4.47 -26.37 -7.00
CA PRO A 138 -5.10 -27.25 -8.00
C PRO A 138 -6.56 -27.59 -7.70
N GLY A 139 -6.92 -27.80 -6.43
CA GLY A 139 -8.30 -28.08 -6.04
C GLY A 139 -9.23 -26.89 -6.32
N ALA A 140 -8.78 -25.65 -6.08
CA ALA A 140 -9.54 -24.46 -6.44
C ALA A 140 -9.79 -24.38 -7.95
N LEU A 141 -8.78 -24.67 -8.79
CA LEU A 141 -8.94 -24.72 -10.24
C LEU A 141 -9.86 -25.87 -10.70
N GLN A 142 -9.81 -27.01 -10.02
CA GLN A 142 -10.71 -28.11 -10.32
C GLN A 142 -12.16 -27.77 -10.01
N GLU A 143 -12.41 -27.03 -8.93
CA GLU A 143 -13.75 -26.72 -8.42
C GLU A 143 -14.40 -25.54 -9.19
N ARG A 144 -13.68 -24.42 -9.38
CA ARG A 144 -14.26 -23.15 -9.85
C ARG A 144 -13.35 -22.32 -10.76
N SER A 145 -12.70 -22.95 -11.70
CA SER A 145 -11.73 -22.32 -12.62
C SER A 145 -12.31 -21.12 -13.39
N GLU A 146 -13.56 -21.22 -13.87
CA GLU A 146 -14.22 -20.14 -14.61
C GLU A 146 -14.49 -18.92 -13.71
N GLU A 147 -15.02 -19.14 -12.51
CA GLU A 147 -15.28 -18.08 -11.53
C GLU A 147 -13.99 -17.34 -11.17
N ILE A 148 -12.92 -18.09 -10.85
CA ILE A 148 -11.62 -17.49 -10.55
C ILE A 148 -11.05 -16.71 -11.74
N ALA A 149 -11.25 -17.19 -12.98
CA ALA A 149 -10.81 -16.48 -14.18
C ALA A 149 -11.58 -15.15 -14.38
N ASP A 150 -12.89 -15.15 -14.08
CA ASP A 150 -13.72 -13.94 -14.11
C ASP A 150 -13.28 -12.93 -13.02
N GLU A 151 -13.11 -13.39 -11.78
CA GLU A 151 -12.63 -12.57 -10.66
C GLU A 151 -11.25 -11.98 -10.94
N PHE A 152 -10.32 -12.79 -11.43
CA PHE A 152 -8.98 -12.34 -11.78
C PHE A 152 -9.02 -11.29 -12.89
N THR A 153 -9.76 -11.54 -13.97
CA THR A 153 -9.88 -10.60 -15.09
C THR A 153 -10.45 -9.27 -14.61
N MET A 154 -11.53 -9.30 -13.83
CA MET A 154 -12.13 -8.11 -13.26
C MET A 154 -11.15 -7.37 -12.34
N SER A 155 -10.45 -8.07 -11.47
CA SER A 155 -9.48 -7.51 -10.53
C SER A 155 -8.27 -6.88 -11.23
N CYS A 156 -7.67 -7.60 -12.18
CA CYS A 156 -6.48 -7.16 -12.90
C CYS A 156 -6.75 -6.01 -13.87
N LEU A 157 -7.94 -5.94 -14.47
CA LEU A 157 -8.31 -4.91 -15.44
C LEU A 157 -9.07 -3.72 -14.82
N MET A 158 -9.47 -3.79 -13.53
CA MET A 158 -10.12 -2.70 -12.82
C MET A 158 -9.24 -1.45 -12.85
N GLY A 159 -9.83 -0.30 -13.31
CA GLY A 159 -9.07 0.94 -13.44
C GLY A 159 -7.84 0.81 -14.35
N THR A 160 -7.90 -0.07 -15.34
CA THR A 160 -6.79 -0.41 -16.24
C THR A 160 -5.56 -0.93 -15.47
N GLY A 161 -5.79 -1.71 -14.41
CA GLY A 161 -4.76 -2.30 -13.56
C GLY A 161 -3.97 -1.30 -12.69
N GLN A 162 -4.39 -0.04 -12.64
CA GLN A 162 -3.65 1.03 -11.96
C GLN A 162 -3.97 1.10 -10.47
N PHE A 163 -3.95 -0.05 -9.80
CA PHE A 163 -4.14 -0.20 -8.35
C PHE A 163 -2.85 -0.67 -7.69
N CYS A 164 -2.52 -0.11 -6.52
CA CYS A 164 -1.37 -0.56 -5.72
C CYS A 164 -1.51 -2.03 -5.26
N THR A 165 -2.72 -2.57 -5.25
CA THR A 165 -3.03 -3.96 -4.92
C THR A 165 -3.43 -4.80 -6.15
N ASN A 166 -3.06 -4.39 -7.38
CA ASN A 166 -3.28 -5.17 -8.59
C ASN A 166 -2.55 -6.54 -8.49
N PRO A 167 -3.18 -7.68 -8.88
CA PRO A 167 -2.54 -8.99 -8.89
C PRO A 167 -1.49 -9.08 -10.01
N GLY A 168 -0.25 -8.69 -9.73
CA GLY A 168 0.84 -8.66 -10.71
C GLY A 168 1.55 -10.00 -10.91
N ILE A 169 1.44 -10.96 -9.97
CA ILE A 169 1.92 -12.33 -10.15
C ILE A 169 0.84 -13.32 -9.76
N ILE A 170 0.58 -14.29 -10.65
CA ILE A 170 -0.24 -15.47 -10.38
C ILE A 170 0.65 -16.69 -10.37
N LEU A 171 0.79 -17.34 -9.21
CA LEU A 171 1.55 -18.58 -9.04
C LEU A 171 0.63 -19.80 -9.14
N LEU A 172 0.91 -20.64 -10.11
CA LEU A 172 0.15 -21.83 -10.45
C LEU A 172 1.02 -23.08 -10.31
N LEU A 173 0.42 -24.25 -10.09
CA LEU A 173 1.09 -25.55 -10.21
C LEU A 173 0.82 -26.15 -11.60
N SER A 174 1.83 -26.79 -12.20
CA SER A 174 1.70 -27.39 -13.52
C SER A 174 0.64 -28.50 -13.55
N GLY A 175 -0.17 -28.55 -14.61
CA GLY A 175 -1.21 -29.55 -14.82
C GLY A 175 -2.26 -29.11 -15.82
N ASP A 176 -3.11 -30.04 -16.25
CA ASP A 176 -4.14 -29.79 -17.28
C ASP A 176 -5.11 -28.68 -16.87
N LYS A 177 -5.45 -28.57 -15.58
CA LYS A 177 -6.34 -27.52 -15.07
C LYS A 177 -5.70 -26.15 -15.15
N THR A 178 -4.40 -26.06 -14.96
CA THR A 178 -3.64 -24.80 -15.15
C THR A 178 -3.66 -24.37 -16.61
N GLU A 179 -3.47 -25.29 -17.56
CA GLU A 179 -3.53 -24.94 -18.98
C GLU A 179 -4.94 -24.51 -19.42
N GLN A 180 -5.98 -25.15 -18.87
CA GLN A 180 -7.37 -24.73 -19.06
C GLN A 180 -7.61 -23.33 -18.51
N PHE A 181 -7.15 -23.05 -17.28
CA PHE A 181 -7.26 -21.73 -16.65
C PHE A 181 -6.54 -20.64 -17.45
N VAL A 182 -5.31 -20.90 -17.91
CA VAL A 182 -4.55 -19.98 -18.76
C VAL A 182 -5.33 -19.65 -20.05
N THR A 183 -5.96 -20.66 -20.66
CA THR A 183 -6.79 -20.47 -21.86
C THR A 183 -8.03 -19.62 -21.57
N LEU A 184 -8.73 -19.90 -20.47
CA LEU A 184 -9.90 -19.11 -20.03
C LEU A 184 -9.54 -17.64 -19.81
N VAL A 185 -8.45 -17.38 -19.10
CA VAL A 185 -7.99 -16.00 -18.85
C VAL A 185 -7.60 -15.32 -20.15
N LYS A 186 -6.87 -16.00 -21.04
CA LYS A 186 -6.51 -15.46 -22.35
C LYS A 186 -7.74 -14.97 -23.13
N GLU A 187 -8.78 -15.81 -23.24
CA GLU A 187 -10.02 -15.48 -23.93
C GLU A 187 -10.72 -14.25 -23.32
N ARG A 188 -10.73 -14.15 -21.99
CA ARG A 188 -11.32 -13.01 -21.27
C ARG A 188 -10.54 -11.73 -21.48
N PHE A 189 -9.20 -11.79 -21.47
CA PHE A 189 -8.35 -10.63 -21.70
C PHE A 189 -8.44 -10.13 -23.15
N GLU A 190 -8.57 -11.04 -24.12
CA GLU A 190 -8.81 -10.71 -25.54
C GLU A 190 -10.18 -10.06 -25.75
N ALA A 191 -11.20 -10.51 -25.04
CA ALA A 191 -12.57 -9.99 -25.14
C ALA A 191 -12.77 -8.67 -24.39
N ALA A 192 -11.98 -8.40 -23.36
CA ALA A 192 -12.14 -7.22 -22.53
C ALA A 192 -11.66 -5.95 -23.23
N PRO A 193 -12.39 -4.82 -23.08
CA PRO A 193 -11.95 -3.55 -23.64
C PRO A 193 -10.63 -3.09 -23.03
N VAL A 194 -9.78 -2.48 -23.85
CA VAL A 194 -8.54 -1.86 -23.39
C VAL A 194 -8.84 -0.48 -22.82
N GLY A 195 -8.54 -0.28 -21.55
CA GLY A 195 -8.78 0.97 -20.85
C GLY A 195 -7.70 2.03 -21.08
N THR A 196 -7.92 3.21 -20.49
CA THR A 196 -7.00 4.35 -20.59
C THR A 196 -6.08 4.42 -19.37
N LEU A 197 -4.79 4.60 -19.64
CA LEU A 197 -3.78 4.85 -18.62
C LEU A 197 -3.75 6.33 -18.21
N LEU A 198 -3.31 6.62 -16.99
CA LEU A 198 -3.35 7.96 -16.38
C LEU A 198 -2.48 8.99 -17.10
N SER A 199 -1.40 8.56 -17.76
CA SER A 199 -0.47 9.48 -18.43
C SER A 199 0.47 8.74 -19.36
N ASP A 200 1.14 9.50 -20.24
CA ASP A 200 2.27 9.03 -21.06
C ASP A 200 3.38 8.38 -20.21
N GLY A 201 3.66 8.94 -19.03
CA GLY A 201 4.66 8.38 -18.11
C GLY A 201 4.27 7.00 -17.57
N VAL A 202 2.99 6.76 -17.30
CA VAL A 202 2.49 5.43 -16.88
C VAL A 202 2.58 4.45 -18.03
N GLN A 203 2.16 4.84 -19.25
CA GLN A 203 2.28 3.99 -20.44
C GLN A 203 3.74 3.58 -20.69
N LYS A 204 4.66 4.53 -20.74
CA LYS A 204 6.10 4.25 -20.94
C LYS A 204 6.70 3.37 -19.84
N GLY A 205 6.28 3.57 -18.60
CA GLY A 205 6.68 2.73 -17.48
C GLY A 205 6.22 1.29 -17.64
N LEU A 206 4.95 1.09 -18.04
CA LEU A 206 4.38 -0.22 -18.32
C LEU A 206 5.10 -0.90 -19.48
N GLU A 207 5.30 -0.21 -20.62
CA GLU A 207 6.06 -0.71 -21.77
C GLU A 207 7.47 -1.17 -21.39
N THR A 208 8.18 -0.34 -20.62
CA THR A 208 9.54 -0.62 -20.18
C THR A 208 9.60 -1.87 -19.30
N ASN A 209 8.67 -2.00 -18.34
CA ASN A 209 8.67 -3.13 -17.41
C ASN A 209 8.18 -4.42 -18.07
N VAL A 210 7.16 -4.39 -18.94
CA VAL A 210 6.74 -5.55 -19.74
C VAL A 210 7.89 -6.03 -20.64
N SER A 211 8.58 -5.11 -21.33
CA SER A 211 9.74 -5.45 -22.16
C SER A 211 10.87 -6.08 -21.31
N ALA A 212 11.12 -5.56 -20.10
CA ALA A 212 12.12 -6.13 -19.20
C ALA A 212 11.77 -7.56 -18.76
N LEU A 213 10.49 -7.83 -18.44
CA LEU A 213 10.01 -9.18 -18.12
C LEU A 213 10.20 -10.14 -19.30
N GLN A 214 9.90 -9.69 -20.53
CA GLN A 214 10.11 -10.49 -21.75
C GLN A 214 11.60 -10.76 -22.01
N VAL A 215 12.46 -9.78 -21.84
CA VAL A 215 13.94 -9.95 -21.97
C VAL A 215 14.48 -10.92 -20.91
N ALA A 216 13.89 -10.92 -19.69
CA ALA A 216 14.22 -11.90 -18.65
C ALA A 216 13.81 -13.32 -19.04
N GLY A 217 12.83 -13.48 -19.95
CA GLY A 217 12.38 -14.75 -20.49
C GLY A 217 10.92 -15.07 -20.28
N ALA A 218 10.09 -14.08 -19.91
CA ALA A 218 8.64 -14.24 -19.92
C ALA A 218 8.09 -14.22 -21.36
N GLU A 219 7.14 -15.10 -21.65
CA GLU A 219 6.48 -15.21 -22.94
C GLU A 219 5.09 -14.55 -22.89
N SER A 220 4.68 -13.86 -23.96
CA SER A 220 3.33 -13.31 -24.05
C SER A 220 2.31 -14.40 -24.31
N VAL A 221 1.34 -14.53 -23.43
CA VAL A 221 0.13 -15.33 -23.64
C VAL A 221 -0.89 -14.51 -24.45
N VAL A 222 -1.03 -13.23 -24.09
CA VAL A 222 -1.89 -12.26 -24.77
C VAL A 222 -1.33 -10.85 -24.59
N GLY A 223 -1.57 -9.95 -25.52
CA GLY A 223 -1.18 -8.53 -25.44
C GLY A 223 0.31 -8.28 -25.59
N GLY A 224 0.86 -7.42 -24.74
CA GLY A 224 2.28 -7.09 -24.72
C GLY A 224 2.70 -5.94 -25.62
N LYS A 225 1.75 -5.12 -26.12
CA LYS A 225 2.02 -4.01 -27.05
C LYS A 225 1.23 -2.77 -26.65
N SER A 226 1.79 -1.60 -26.95
CA SER A 226 1.11 -0.31 -26.82
C SER A 226 -0.08 -0.17 -27.74
N GLY A 227 -1.07 0.61 -27.30
CA GLY A 227 -2.31 0.88 -28.02
C GLY A 227 -3.42 -0.11 -27.70
N GLY A 228 -4.37 -0.23 -28.61
CA GLY A 228 -5.56 -1.09 -28.45
C GLY A 228 -6.77 -0.39 -27.83
N GLY A 229 -6.59 0.79 -27.22
CA GLY A 229 -7.63 1.62 -26.61
C GLY A 229 -7.54 3.08 -27.03
N THR A 230 -8.27 3.95 -26.34
CA THR A 230 -8.23 5.41 -26.56
C THR A 230 -7.23 6.08 -25.61
N GLY A 231 -6.61 7.18 -26.06
CA GLY A 231 -5.63 7.91 -25.27
C GLY A 231 -4.35 7.11 -25.02
N PHE A 232 -3.74 7.30 -23.86
CA PHE A 232 -2.63 6.47 -23.41
C PHE A 232 -3.13 5.07 -23.10
N SER A 233 -2.72 4.08 -23.87
CA SER A 233 -3.24 2.73 -23.74
C SER A 233 -2.20 1.66 -24.03
N PHE A 234 -2.38 0.50 -23.40
CA PHE A 234 -1.57 -0.69 -23.56
C PHE A 234 -2.51 -1.88 -23.59
N GLN A 235 -2.27 -2.86 -24.46
CA GLN A 235 -3.11 -4.04 -24.57
C GLN A 235 -3.19 -4.77 -23.23
N ASN A 236 -4.36 -5.33 -22.91
CA ASN A 236 -4.51 -6.22 -21.76
C ASN A 236 -3.52 -7.37 -21.89
N THR A 237 -2.63 -7.55 -20.92
CA THR A 237 -1.43 -8.38 -21.08
C THR A 237 -1.33 -9.46 -20.02
N ILE A 238 -1.14 -10.69 -20.45
CA ILE A 238 -0.67 -11.79 -19.61
C ILE A 238 0.67 -12.27 -20.16
N LEU A 239 1.65 -12.26 -19.29
CA LEU A 239 2.92 -12.91 -19.50
C LEU A 239 2.96 -14.26 -18.77
N ARG A 240 3.84 -15.16 -19.20
CA ARG A 240 4.04 -16.47 -18.57
C ARG A 240 5.52 -16.79 -18.48
N VAL A 241 5.92 -17.41 -17.38
CA VAL A 241 7.26 -17.96 -17.17
C VAL A 241 7.17 -19.28 -16.39
N ASP A 242 8.05 -20.24 -16.65
CA ASP A 242 8.18 -21.42 -15.83
C ASP A 242 8.90 -21.13 -14.51
N GLY A 243 8.60 -21.90 -13.46
CA GLY A 243 9.15 -21.68 -12.11
C GLY A 243 10.67 -21.85 -12.04
N THR A 244 11.29 -22.64 -12.92
CA THR A 244 12.75 -22.83 -12.95
C THR A 244 13.41 -21.55 -13.48
N ARG A 245 12.87 -20.99 -14.54
CA ARG A 245 13.35 -19.72 -15.09
C ARG A 245 13.15 -18.57 -14.13
N PHE A 246 11.98 -18.51 -13.46
CA PHE A 246 11.72 -17.53 -12.42
C PHE A 246 12.78 -17.57 -11.31
N LEU A 247 13.12 -18.76 -10.80
CA LEU A 247 14.11 -18.94 -9.73
C LEU A 247 15.55 -18.59 -10.13
N GLN A 248 15.87 -18.54 -11.42
CA GLN A 248 17.16 -18.07 -11.91
C GLN A 248 17.33 -16.56 -11.82
N LYS A 249 16.21 -15.81 -11.93
CA LYS A 249 16.22 -14.34 -11.99
C LYS A 249 15.04 -13.73 -11.22
N PRO A 250 14.84 -14.09 -9.94
CA PRO A 250 13.64 -13.70 -9.20
C PRO A 250 13.44 -12.18 -9.08
N GLU A 251 14.53 -11.41 -8.99
CA GLU A 251 14.47 -9.95 -8.91
C GLU A 251 13.97 -9.30 -10.21
N GLU A 252 14.32 -9.89 -11.36
CA GLU A 252 13.89 -9.37 -12.66
C GLU A 252 12.38 -9.60 -12.89
N PHE A 253 11.85 -10.77 -12.46
CA PHE A 253 10.45 -11.14 -12.60
C PHE A 253 9.51 -10.50 -11.56
N GLN A 254 10.04 -9.83 -10.56
CA GLN A 254 9.27 -9.10 -9.55
C GLN A 254 9.18 -7.58 -9.84
N ARG A 255 9.47 -7.16 -11.07
CA ARG A 255 9.24 -5.79 -11.49
C ARG A 255 7.76 -5.52 -11.61
N GLU A 256 7.29 -4.49 -10.90
CA GLU A 256 5.92 -4.03 -11.03
C GLU A 256 5.72 -3.37 -12.40
N ALA A 257 4.93 -3.99 -13.26
CA ALA A 257 4.45 -3.40 -14.51
C ALA A 257 3.09 -2.73 -14.22
N PHE A 258 3.14 -1.49 -13.72
CA PHE A 258 1.97 -0.79 -13.21
C PHE A 258 0.95 -0.47 -14.31
N GLY A 259 -0.11 -1.29 -14.39
CA GLY A 259 -1.15 -1.24 -15.43
C GLY A 259 -1.87 -2.58 -15.59
N ASN A 260 -2.51 -2.76 -16.73
CA ASN A 260 -3.32 -3.92 -17.08
C ASN A 260 -2.47 -5.13 -17.53
N GLU A 261 -1.54 -5.53 -16.65
CA GLU A 261 -0.61 -6.63 -16.87
C GLU A 261 -0.54 -7.55 -15.64
N SER A 262 -0.29 -8.84 -15.88
CA SER A 262 0.05 -9.83 -14.84
C SER A 262 0.96 -10.92 -15.40
N LEU A 263 1.88 -11.42 -14.56
CA LEU A 263 2.82 -12.51 -14.87
C LEU A 263 2.32 -13.82 -14.27
N PHE A 264 2.06 -14.83 -15.11
CA PHE A 264 1.80 -16.20 -14.66
C PHE A 264 3.11 -16.95 -14.47
N VAL A 265 3.34 -17.43 -13.24
CA VAL A 265 4.48 -18.26 -12.88
C VAL A 265 3.99 -19.68 -12.65
N VAL A 266 4.46 -20.63 -13.47
CA VAL A 266 4.01 -22.02 -13.40
C VAL A 266 5.11 -22.87 -12.73
N ALA A 267 4.87 -23.27 -11.48
CA ALA A 267 5.73 -24.15 -10.72
C ALA A 267 5.46 -25.62 -11.07
N THR A 268 6.50 -26.45 -11.07
CA THR A 268 6.38 -27.89 -11.34
C THR A 268 5.67 -28.64 -10.22
N ASP A 269 5.82 -28.17 -8.99
CA ASP A 269 5.26 -28.79 -7.78
C ASP A 269 5.20 -27.80 -6.62
N LEU A 270 4.60 -28.24 -5.51
CA LEU A 270 4.45 -27.45 -4.29
C LEU A 270 5.80 -27.01 -3.67
N ASN A 271 6.84 -27.84 -3.79
CA ASN A 271 8.16 -27.51 -3.26
C ASN A 271 8.79 -26.37 -4.05
N GLN A 272 8.65 -26.37 -5.37
CA GLN A 272 9.11 -25.27 -6.21
C GLN A 272 8.28 -24.00 -5.95
N ALA A 273 6.95 -24.11 -5.83
CA ALA A 273 6.08 -23.00 -5.46
C ALA A 273 6.50 -22.37 -4.13
N THR A 274 6.79 -23.19 -3.11
CA THR A 274 7.31 -22.73 -1.81
C THR A 274 8.64 -21.98 -1.95
N LYS A 275 9.56 -22.50 -2.80
CA LYS A 275 10.84 -21.80 -3.08
C LYS A 275 10.60 -20.46 -3.75
N ILE A 276 9.70 -20.40 -4.74
CA ILE A 276 9.33 -19.15 -5.42
C ILE A 276 8.80 -18.13 -4.41
N ILE A 277 7.82 -18.50 -3.57
CA ILE A 277 7.26 -17.62 -2.53
C ILE A 277 8.35 -17.08 -1.59
N ARG A 278 9.33 -17.90 -1.23
CA ARG A 278 10.44 -17.48 -0.37
C ARG A 278 11.35 -16.43 -1.01
N THR A 279 11.39 -16.33 -2.33
CA THR A 279 12.14 -15.30 -3.05
C THR A 279 11.37 -14.00 -3.22
N PHE A 280 10.07 -13.97 -2.96
CA PHE A 280 9.29 -12.75 -3.08
C PHE A 280 9.85 -11.65 -2.17
N GLU A 281 9.94 -10.46 -2.70
CA GLU A 281 10.11 -9.23 -1.91
C GLU A 281 8.89 -8.99 -1.02
N GLY A 282 8.92 -7.94 -0.21
CA GLY A 282 7.75 -7.53 0.55
C GLY A 282 6.64 -6.97 -0.34
N ASN A 283 5.40 -7.31 -0.04
CA ASN A 283 4.21 -6.92 -0.78
C ASN A 283 3.13 -6.35 0.16
N LEU A 284 2.23 -5.53 -0.38
CA LEU A 284 1.06 -5.03 0.35
C LEU A 284 0.10 -6.19 0.66
N THR A 285 -0.14 -7.03 -0.34
CA THR A 285 -1.09 -8.14 -0.24
C THR A 285 -0.51 -9.42 -0.83
N GLY A 286 -1.06 -10.56 -0.41
CA GLY A 286 -0.93 -11.83 -1.08
C GLY A 286 -2.17 -12.66 -0.81
N CYS A 287 -2.52 -13.53 -1.75
CA CYS A 287 -3.72 -14.35 -1.66
C CYS A 287 -3.40 -15.81 -1.94
N ILE A 288 -4.19 -16.70 -1.33
CA ILE A 288 -4.21 -18.13 -1.69
C ILE A 288 -5.66 -18.51 -1.97
N TYR A 289 -5.91 -19.05 -3.17
CA TYR A 289 -7.15 -19.71 -3.52
C TYR A 289 -7.04 -21.19 -3.26
N SER A 290 -7.98 -21.73 -2.53
CA SER A 290 -8.13 -23.15 -2.19
C SER A 290 -9.54 -23.63 -2.49
N ASN A 291 -9.75 -24.92 -2.57
CA ASN A 291 -11.09 -25.47 -2.74
C ASN A 291 -11.91 -25.40 -1.44
N THR A 292 -13.22 -25.55 -1.57
CA THR A 292 -14.14 -25.44 -0.42
C THR A 292 -14.34 -26.77 0.33
N ASP A 293 -13.99 -27.92 -0.25
CA ASP A 293 -14.11 -29.22 0.38
C ASP A 293 -12.93 -29.61 1.29
N GLY A 294 -11.86 -28.80 1.30
CA GLY A 294 -10.70 -28.98 2.16
C GLY A 294 -9.61 -29.89 1.58
N SER A 295 -9.71 -30.33 0.33
CA SER A 295 -8.66 -31.17 -0.28
C SER A 295 -7.34 -30.42 -0.52
N ASP A 296 -7.37 -29.08 -0.61
CA ASP A 296 -6.18 -28.22 -0.70
C ASP A 296 -5.57 -27.84 0.67
N GLU A 297 -6.17 -28.23 1.81
CA GLU A 297 -5.79 -27.72 3.14
C GLU A 297 -4.34 -28.02 3.51
N GLU A 298 -3.85 -29.23 3.20
CA GLU A 298 -2.44 -29.59 3.47
C GLU A 298 -1.47 -28.71 2.69
N ASP A 299 -1.78 -28.42 1.43
CA ASP A 299 -0.97 -27.58 0.56
C ASP A 299 -1.04 -26.11 0.98
N TYR A 300 -2.23 -25.65 1.37
CA TYR A 300 -2.41 -24.33 1.96
C TYR A 300 -1.52 -24.13 3.19
N GLN A 301 -1.54 -25.07 4.14
CA GLN A 301 -0.75 -25.01 5.37
C GLN A 301 0.77 -25.01 5.12
N LYS A 302 1.23 -25.60 4.01
CA LYS A 302 2.65 -25.54 3.61
C LYS A 302 3.05 -24.18 3.04
N LEU A 303 2.16 -23.54 2.26
CA LEU A 303 2.46 -22.29 1.55
C LEU A 303 2.18 -21.03 2.39
N ALA A 304 1.07 -21.00 3.14
CA ALA A 304 0.61 -19.82 3.84
C ALA A 304 1.64 -19.21 4.81
N PRO A 305 2.41 -19.99 5.60
CA PRO A 305 3.45 -19.43 6.47
C PRO A 305 4.59 -18.74 5.70
N ALA A 306 4.93 -19.22 4.51
CA ALA A 306 5.94 -18.60 3.66
C ALA A 306 5.43 -17.28 3.06
N LEU A 307 4.20 -17.29 2.51
CA LEU A 307 3.57 -16.12 1.92
C LEU A 307 3.30 -15.04 2.99
N ARG A 308 2.82 -15.44 4.18
CA ARG A 308 2.53 -14.51 5.29
C ARG A 308 3.72 -13.63 5.66
N ARG A 309 4.94 -14.13 5.52
CA ARG A 309 6.17 -13.36 5.79
C ARG A 309 6.51 -12.32 4.73
N ARG A 310 5.86 -12.39 3.58
CA ARG A 310 6.12 -11.55 2.41
C ARG A 310 5.05 -10.49 2.17
N VAL A 311 3.96 -10.51 2.95
CA VAL A 311 2.81 -9.65 2.71
C VAL A 311 2.35 -8.94 3.96
N GLY A 312 1.84 -7.72 3.80
CA GLY A 312 1.18 -7.00 4.89
C GLY A 312 -0.19 -7.59 5.22
N ARG A 313 -0.93 -8.01 4.20
CA ARG A 313 -2.27 -8.58 4.30
C ARG A 313 -2.33 -9.91 3.54
N LEU A 314 -2.61 -11.00 4.25
CA LEU A 314 -2.91 -12.30 3.65
C LEU A 314 -4.42 -12.40 3.42
N LEU A 315 -4.81 -12.75 2.19
CA LEU A 315 -6.19 -13.00 1.77
C LEU A 315 -6.38 -14.49 1.43
N ASN A 316 -7.62 -14.93 1.56
CA ASN A 316 -8.05 -16.25 1.10
C ASN A 316 -9.25 -16.11 0.18
N ASP A 317 -9.23 -16.83 -0.93
CA ASP A 317 -10.36 -16.95 -1.86
C ASP A 317 -10.99 -15.60 -2.23
N LYS A 318 -10.13 -14.60 -2.47
CA LYS A 318 -10.51 -13.23 -2.81
C LYS A 318 -9.37 -12.52 -3.52
N MET A 319 -9.63 -11.93 -4.67
CA MET A 319 -8.63 -11.10 -5.38
C MET A 319 -8.24 -9.86 -4.56
N PRO A 320 -6.97 -9.41 -4.69
CA PRO A 320 -6.42 -8.41 -3.78
C PRO A 320 -6.83 -6.96 -4.09
N THR A 321 -7.37 -6.69 -5.28
CA THR A 321 -7.70 -5.32 -5.69
C THR A 321 -8.77 -4.71 -4.78
N GLY A 322 -8.42 -3.57 -4.18
CA GLY A 322 -9.27 -2.83 -3.26
C GLY A 322 -8.90 -2.99 -1.79
N VAL A 323 -9.25 -1.97 -1.01
CA VAL A 323 -8.97 -1.87 0.43
C VAL A 323 -10.22 -1.39 1.15
N ALA A 324 -10.65 -2.13 2.18
CA ALA A 324 -11.69 -1.67 3.09
C ALA A 324 -11.07 -0.74 4.15
N VAL A 325 -11.74 0.38 4.43
CA VAL A 325 -11.31 1.31 5.49
C VAL A 325 -11.94 0.85 6.81
N THR A 326 -11.16 0.15 7.63
CA THR A 326 -11.57 -0.33 8.97
C THR A 326 -10.43 -0.17 9.96
N SER A 327 -10.72 -0.15 11.26
CA SER A 327 -9.71 0.01 12.32
C SER A 327 -8.67 -1.12 12.34
N ALA A 328 -9.04 -2.34 11.95
CA ALA A 328 -8.16 -3.51 11.92
C ALA A 328 -7.38 -3.66 10.59
N MET A 329 -7.63 -2.80 9.60
CA MET A 329 -6.96 -2.90 8.31
C MET A 329 -5.48 -2.57 8.42
N ASN A 330 -4.66 -3.38 7.75
CA ASN A 330 -3.28 -3.05 7.42
C ASN A 330 -3.18 -2.84 5.90
N HIS A 331 -2.98 -1.59 5.47
CA HIS A 331 -2.54 -1.25 4.12
C HIS A 331 -1.07 -0.82 4.20
N GLY A 332 -0.23 -1.81 4.23
CA GLY A 332 1.21 -1.73 4.40
C GLY A 332 1.82 -3.10 4.13
N GLY A 333 3.09 -3.29 4.42
CA GLY A 333 3.76 -4.57 4.21
C GLY A 333 5.26 -4.49 4.45
N PRO A 334 5.97 -5.63 4.34
CA PRO A 334 7.42 -5.64 4.42
C PRO A 334 8.08 -4.84 3.29
N TYR A 335 9.33 -4.41 3.50
CA TYR A 335 10.11 -3.78 2.42
C TYR A 335 10.26 -4.74 1.21
N PRO A 336 10.10 -4.26 -0.04
CA PRO A 336 10.01 -2.87 -0.46
C PRO A 336 8.58 -2.31 -0.63
N ALA A 337 7.52 -3.05 -0.28
CA ALA A 337 6.18 -2.49 -0.39
C ALA A 337 6.01 -1.23 0.47
N THR A 338 6.65 -1.20 1.64
CA THR A 338 6.72 0.00 2.46
C THR A 338 8.13 0.24 3.00
N GLY A 339 8.41 1.47 3.40
CA GLY A 339 9.70 1.85 3.97
C GLY A 339 9.83 1.60 5.49
N HIS A 340 8.76 1.18 6.17
CA HIS A 340 8.74 1.01 7.62
C HIS A 340 7.80 -0.13 8.04
N PRO A 341 8.22 -1.08 8.90
CA PRO A 341 7.42 -2.26 9.26
C PRO A 341 6.12 -1.95 10.01
N GLY A 342 6.04 -0.81 10.69
CA GLY A 342 4.82 -0.32 11.34
C GLY A 342 3.94 0.55 10.46
N PHE A 343 4.25 0.67 9.16
CA PHE A 343 3.46 1.45 8.22
C PHE A 343 2.10 0.81 7.96
N THR A 344 1.08 1.63 8.05
CA THR A 344 -0.22 1.39 7.41
C THR A 344 -0.83 2.72 6.97
N ALA A 345 -1.29 2.80 5.73
CA ALA A 345 -1.98 3.98 5.21
C ALA A 345 -3.43 4.07 5.69
N VAL A 346 -3.98 2.96 6.17
CA VAL A 346 -5.37 2.80 6.62
C VAL A 346 -5.37 2.06 7.95
N GLY A 347 -6.36 2.32 8.79
CA GLY A 347 -6.52 1.62 10.08
C GLY A 347 -6.09 2.49 11.26
N ILE A 348 -7.05 3.16 11.88
CA ILE A 348 -6.88 3.89 13.14
C ILE A 348 -7.06 2.89 14.30
N PRO A 349 -6.20 2.91 15.35
CA PRO A 349 -5.21 3.94 15.69
C PRO A 349 -3.82 3.74 15.09
N ALA A 350 -3.52 2.61 14.47
CA ALA A 350 -2.16 2.28 14.04
C ALA A 350 -1.56 3.33 13.07
N SER A 351 -2.37 3.87 12.16
CA SER A 351 -1.92 4.90 11.21
C SER A 351 -1.52 6.23 11.88
N LEU A 352 -2.11 6.57 13.02
CA LEU A 352 -1.81 7.79 13.77
C LEU A 352 -0.40 7.79 14.34
N SER A 353 0.08 6.64 14.84
CA SER A 353 1.38 6.54 15.51
C SER A 353 2.56 6.95 14.64
N ARG A 354 2.38 6.96 13.30
CA ARG A 354 3.39 7.45 12.35
C ARG A 354 3.70 8.94 12.50
N PHE A 355 2.71 9.69 12.93
CA PHE A 355 2.74 11.16 13.02
C PHE A 355 2.59 11.66 14.44
N ALA A 356 2.94 10.82 15.41
CA ALA A 356 2.88 11.16 16.82
C ALA A 356 4.24 10.89 17.50
N MET A 357 4.52 11.66 18.53
CA MET A 357 5.72 11.56 19.35
C MET A 357 5.32 11.14 20.77
N LEU A 358 5.96 10.11 21.31
CA LEU A 358 5.76 9.72 22.71
C LEU A 358 6.44 10.73 23.63
N GLN A 359 5.67 11.38 24.50
CA GLN A 359 6.18 12.24 25.58
C GLN A 359 5.98 11.58 26.93
N CYS A 360 6.97 11.67 27.79
CA CYS A 360 6.97 11.10 29.12
C CYS A 360 7.23 12.18 30.18
N PHE A 361 6.49 12.11 31.27
CA PHE A 361 6.60 12.97 32.46
C PHE A 361 6.95 12.11 33.65
N ASP A 362 8.07 12.40 34.32
CA ASP A 362 8.53 11.69 35.47
C ASP A 362 8.51 12.62 36.72
N ASN A 363 7.74 12.25 37.71
CA ASN A 363 7.59 12.99 38.99
C ASN A 363 7.15 14.46 38.81
N VAL A 364 6.41 14.78 37.72
CA VAL A 364 5.85 16.11 37.49
C VAL A 364 4.58 16.29 38.31
N ARG A 365 4.48 17.43 39.03
CA ARG A 365 3.29 17.75 39.83
C ARG A 365 2.03 17.75 38.99
N ASN A 366 0.92 17.17 39.50
CA ASN A 366 -0.36 17.05 38.80
C ASN A 366 -0.83 18.37 38.12
N SER A 367 -0.69 19.50 38.81
CA SER A 367 -1.06 20.83 38.29
C SER A 367 -0.21 21.33 37.10
N ARG A 368 0.93 20.68 36.83
CA ARG A 368 1.84 21.02 35.72
C ARG A 368 1.77 20.05 34.53
N LEU A 369 1.00 18.98 34.73
CA LEU A 369 0.77 18.00 33.66
C LEU A 369 -0.19 18.53 32.59
N PRO A 370 -0.05 18.09 31.33
CA PRO A 370 -1.12 18.22 30.34
C PRO A 370 -2.44 17.69 30.88
N THR A 371 -3.55 18.24 30.40
CA THR A 371 -4.92 17.88 30.87
C THR A 371 -5.19 16.39 30.76
N GLU A 372 -4.70 15.78 29.68
CA GLU A 372 -4.86 14.34 29.37
C GLU A 372 -4.20 13.43 30.40
N LEU A 373 -3.19 13.94 31.11
CA LEU A 373 -2.41 13.16 32.09
C LEU A 373 -2.74 13.50 33.55
N ARG A 374 -3.63 14.46 33.81
CA ARG A 374 -4.00 14.83 35.18
C ARG A 374 -4.82 13.75 35.86
N ASP A 375 -4.72 13.70 37.17
CA ASP A 375 -5.46 12.72 38.01
C ASP A 375 -6.96 12.85 37.87
N ASP A 376 -7.47 14.08 37.78
CA ASP A 376 -8.90 14.42 37.71
C ASP A 376 -9.56 14.10 36.36
N ASN A 377 -8.76 13.76 35.33
CA ASN A 377 -9.24 13.39 33.97
C ASN A 377 -10.42 14.28 33.49
N PRO A 378 -10.22 15.60 33.36
CA PRO A 378 -11.32 16.50 33.08
C PRO A 378 -12.01 16.27 31.72
N GLU A 379 -11.31 15.66 30.77
CA GLU A 379 -11.82 15.30 29.45
C GLU A 379 -12.51 13.91 29.43
N GLY A 380 -12.48 13.15 30.52
CA GLY A 380 -13.07 11.81 30.61
C GLY A 380 -12.46 10.79 29.64
N ILE A 381 -11.21 10.97 29.24
CA ILE A 381 -10.55 10.10 28.24
C ILE A 381 -10.22 8.74 28.84
N MET A 382 -10.31 7.70 28.00
CA MET A 382 -9.88 6.34 28.36
C MET A 382 -8.35 6.28 28.44
N ARG A 383 -7.81 5.85 29.57
CA ARG A 383 -6.37 5.78 29.86
C ARG A 383 -5.99 4.39 30.33
N PHE A 384 -4.76 4.00 30.07
CA PHE A 384 -4.18 2.78 30.60
C PHE A 384 -3.40 3.10 31.87
N VAL A 385 -3.95 2.77 33.03
CA VAL A 385 -3.40 3.11 34.35
C VAL A 385 -3.09 1.83 35.14
N ASP A 386 -1.84 1.64 35.55
CA ASP A 386 -1.38 0.51 36.35
C ASP A 386 -1.87 -0.87 35.87
N GLY A 387 -1.86 -1.07 34.52
CA GLY A 387 -2.24 -2.33 33.88
C GLY A 387 -3.72 -2.47 33.53
N SER A 388 -4.55 -1.42 33.72
CA SER A 388 -5.98 -1.45 33.45
C SER A 388 -6.44 -0.23 32.64
N TRP A 389 -7.41 -0.44 31.75
CA TRP A 389 -8.09 0.65 31.04
C TRP A 389 -9.19 1.27 31.90
N THR A 390 -9.14 2.58 32.11
CA THR A 390 -10.12 3.32 32.89
C THR A 390 -10.27 4.76 32.41
N SER A 391 -11.45 5.34 32.59
CA SER A 391 -11.72 6.78 32.51
C SER A 391 -11.86 7.44 33.90
N ASP A 392 -11.66 6.69 34.97
CA ASP A 392 -11.83 7.18 36.34
C ASP A 392 -10.75 8.19 36.77
N VAL A 393 -11.09 8.98 37.78
CA VAL A 393 -10.14 9.82 38.49
C VAL A 393 -9.12 8.93 39.24
N ILE A 394 -7.85 9.28 39.18
CA ILE A 394 -6.80 8.58 39.90
C ILE A 394 -6.78 9.08 41.37
N SER A 395 -7.19 8.23 42.30
CA SER A 395 -7.12 8.50 43.72
C SER A 395 -5.78 8.01 44.29
N HIS A 396 -5.04 8.90 44.94
CA HIS A 396 -3.84 8.52 45.69
C HIS A 396 -4.30 8.07 47.08
N SER A 397 -4.27 6.76 47.34
CA SER A 397 -4.47 6.20 48.69
C SER A 397 -3.20 6.32 49.53
#